data_4ecf213e2ac40a2ded466c1a4150f1a7
#
_entry.id   4ecf213e2ac40a2ded466c1a4150f1a7
#
_cell.length_a   1.000
_cell.length_b   1.000
_cell.length_c   1.000
_cell.angle_alpha   90.00
_cell.angle_beta   90.00
_cell.angle_gamma   90.00
#
_symmetry.space_group_name_H-M   'P 1'
#
loop_
_entity.id
_entity.type
_entity.pdbx_description
1 polymer ?
#
loop_
_entity_poly.entity_id
_entity_poly.type
_entity_poly.pdbx_seq_one_letter_code
_entity_poly.pdbx_strand_id
1 'polypeptide(L)'
;MFDRSTASRLGIAAVALSALMLFTPSAIAQTTPQKLVTDAQTTLSDFMRDPDQTWIHDNIGRAKALLIVPQIVKAGFIFGGSGGQGVLVVRNGKSWSGPAFYDLATASVGFQAGLEVSQAIIVVMTDKGLNSLMSTTFKVGGDASIAAGPVGAGARSTVTADLVSFTRSKGVYGGLNLDGTVVHANTKWNGEFYGAGKEVLPPDIVMRHSYKSAKATPLLNAVGKVAGK
;
A
#
# COMPACT_ATOMS: atom_id res chain seq x y z
N MET A 1 -36.09 51.96 37.49
CA MET A 1 -36.52 51.28 36.22
C MET A 1 -35.23 50.63 35.64
N PHE A 2 -34.96 49.40 36.05
CA PHE A 2 -33.72 48.68 35.65
C PHE A 2 -34.03 47.80 34.48
N ASP A 3 -33.26 48.02 33.40
CA ASP A 3 -33.39 47.34 32.11
C ASP A 3 -32.95 45.87 32.21
N ARG A 4 -33.85 44.95 31.86
CA ARG A 4 -33.66 43.47 31.89
C ARG A 4 -33.07 42.90 30.60
N SER A 5 -32.48 43.71 29.71
CA SER A 5 -32.06 43.27 28.39
C SER A 5 -30.60 42.81 28.26
N THR A 6 -29.78 43.00 29.27
CA THR A 6 -28.32 42.70 29.22
C THR A 6 -27.92 41.32 29.73
N ALA A 7 -28.80 40.61 30.42
CA ALA A 7 -28.47 39.26 30.99
C ALA A 7 -28.62 38.08 29.98
N SER A 8 -29.32 38.31 28.84
CA SER A 8 -29.63 37.22 27.89
C SER A 8 -28.55 36.98 26.82
N ARG A 9 -27.61 37.94 26.64
CA ARG A 9 -26.56 37.83 25.60
C ARG A 9 -25.24 37.20 26.06
N LEU A 10 -25.02 37.07 27.34
CA LEU A 10 -23.82 36.42 27.91
C LEU A 10 -23.97 34.90 28.04
N GLY A 11 -25.19 34.36 28.03
CA GLY A 11 -25.43 32.94 28.15
C GLY A 11 -25.18 32.10 26.86
N ILE A 12 -25.30 32.75 25.69
CA ILE A 12 -25.20 32.05 24.40
C ILE A 12 -23.76 31.92 23.93
N ALA A 13 -22.88 32.82 24.33
CA ALA A 13 -21.46 32.78 23.96
C ALA A 13 -20.67 31.73 24.74
N ALA A 14 -21.09 31.34 25.93
CA ALA A 14 -20.41 30.34 26.76
C ALA A 14 -20.69 28.90 26.32
N VAL A 15 -21.82 28.64 25.68
CA VAL A 15 -22.20 27.27 25.19
C VAL A 15 -21.53 26.94 23.85
N ALA A 16 -21.21 27.95 23.04
CA ALA A 16 -20.53 27.73 21.75
C ALA A 16 -19.02 27.41 21.91
N LEU A 17 -18.39 27.80 23.02
CA LEU A 17 -16.96 27.59 23.25
C LEU A 17 -16.64 26.20 23.86
N SER A 18 -17.63 25.54 24.48
CA SER A 18 -17.46 24.21 25.08
C SER A 18 -17.62 23.04 24.10
N ALA A 19 -18.14 23.25 22.89
CA ALA A 19 -18.29 22.23 21.88
C ALA A 19 -17.03 22.00 21.01
N LEU A 20 -15.99 22.83 21.17
CA LEU A 20 -14.77 22.77 20.34
C LEU A 20 -13.64 21.91 20.94
N MET A 21 -13.85 21.32 22.10
CA MET A 21 -12.79 20.62 22.88
C MET A 21 -12.91 19.09 22.85
N LEU A 22 -13.73 18.48 21.98
CA LEU A 22 -13.90 17.01 21.94
C LEU A 22 -13.43 16.34 20.65
N PHE A 23 -12.74 17.05 19.77
CA PHE A 23 -11.95 16.40 18.74
C PHE A 23 -10.54 16.15 19.27
N THR A 24 -10.39 15.15 20.14
CA THR A 24 -9.09 14.50 20.30
C THR A 24 -8.79 13.83 18.96
N PRO A 25 -7.74 14.22 18.22
CA PRO A 25 -7.32 13.44 17.07
C PRO A 25 -6.99 12.04 17.59
N SER A 26 -7.78 11.05 17.17
CA SER A 26 -7.40 9.67 17.40
C SER A 26 -5.99 9.52 16.87
N ALA A 27 -5.02 9.26 17.74
CA ALA A 27 -3.65 9.03 17.35
C ALA A 27 -3.67 7.87 16.33
N ILE A 28 -3.54 8.18 15.06
CA ILE A 28 -3.31 7.17 14.02
C ILE A 28 -2.03 6.48 14.47
N ALA A 29 -2.13 5.24 14.89
CA ALA A 29 -0.99 4.48 15.36
C ALA A 29 0.07 4.52 14.27
N GLN A 30 1.21 5.15 14.58
CA GLN A 30 2.28 5.35 13.62
C GLN A 30 2.78 3.99 13.14
N THR A 31 2.64 3.71 11.86
CA THR A 31 3.14 2.48 11.26
C THR A 31 4.66 2.45 11.35
N THR A 32 5.22 1.32 11.75
CA THR A 32 6.68 1.10 11.77
C THR A 32 7.06 0.15 10.65
N PRO A 33 8.34 0.14 10.19
CA PRO A 33 8.78 -0.80 9.17
C PRO A 33 8.47 -2.26 9.52
N GLN A 34 8.68 -2.66 10.77
CA GLN A 34 8.38 -4.02 11.22
C GLN A 34 6.89 -4.34 11.18
N LYS A 35 6.05 -3.39 11.62
CA LYS A 35 4.59 -3.56 11.56
C LYS A 35 4.12 -3.70 10.13
N LEU A 36 4.64 -2.88 9.21
CA LEU A 36 4.29 -2.95 7.79
C LEU A 36 4.62 -4.33 7.18
N VAL A 37 5.77 -4.93 7.54
CA VAL A 37 6.13 -6.29 7.09
C VAL A 37 5.14 -7.34 7.61
N THR A 38 4.73 -7.23 8.87
CA THR A 38 3.73 -8.13 9.46
C THR A 38 2.36 -7.97 8.79
N ASP A 39 1.94 -6.73 8.58
CA ASP A 39 0.67 -6.44 7.90
C ASP A 39 0.69 -6.92 6.43
N ALA A 40 1.83 -6.81 5.75
CA ALA A 40 2.01 -7.32 4.39
C ALA A 40 1.90 -8.85 4.32
N GLN A 41 2.45 -9.56 5.31
CA GLN A 41 2.28 -11.02 5.41
C GLN A 41 0.80 -11.40 5.59
N THR A 42 0.07 -10.68 6.43
CA THR A 42 -1.37 -10.87 6.63
C THR A 42 -2.13 -10.61 5.34
N THR A 43 -1.86 -9.48 4.68
CA THR A 43 -2.47 -9.13 3.39
C THR A 43 -2.24 -10.21 2.34
N LEU A 44 -1.01 -10.70 2.17
CA LEU A 44 -0.72 -11.80 1.26
C LEU A 44 -1.55 -13.04 1.60
N SER A 45 -1.61 -13.41 2.87
CA SER A 45 -2.38 -14.57 3.33
C SER A 45 -3.88 -14.44 3.03
N ASP A 46 -4.44 -13.23 3.18
CA ASP A 46 -5.84 -12.96 2.92
C ASP A 46 -6.17 -13.09 1.43
N PHE A 47 -5.34 -12.52 0.54
CA PHE A 47 -5.51 -12.66 -0.91
C PHE A 47 -5.35 -14.11 -1.37
N MET A 48 -4.42 -14.87 -0.77
CA MET A 48 -4.17 -16.26 -1.15
C MET A 48 -5.18 -17.26 -0.59
N ARG A 49 -6.00 -16.87 0.38
CA ARG A 49 -7.12 -17.68 0.89
C ARG A 49 -8.41 -17.48 0.11
N ASP A 50 -8.50 -16.40 -0.63
CA ASP A 50 -9.73 -16.02 -1.31
C ASP A 50 -9.89 -16.79 -2.62
N PRO A 51 -10.97 -17.58 -2.80
CA PRO A 51 -11.19 -18.38 -4.00
C PRO A 51 -11.44 -17.54 -5.26
N ASP A 52 -11.84 -16.27 -5.10
CA ASP A 52 -12.07 -15.37 -6.24
C ASP A 52 -10.77 -14.81 -6.84
N GLN A 53 -9.63 -15.05 -6.19
CA GLN A 53 -8.31 -14.63 -6.65
C GLN A 53 -7.62 -15.68 -7.54
N THR A 54 -8.37 -16.38 -8.38
CA THR A 54 -7.87 -17.48 -9.23
C THR A 54 -6.64 -17.05 -10.04
N TRP A 55 -6.69 -15.86 -10.66
CA TRP A 55 -5.59 -15.41 -11.50
C TRP A 55 -4.28 -15.26 -10.72
N ILE A 56 -4.30 -14.64 -9.53
CA ILE A 56 -3.08 -14.48 -8.74
C ILE A 56 -2.57 -15.84 -8.25
N HIS A 57 -3.45 -16.78 -7.89
CA HIS A 57 -3.08 -18.13 -7.51
C HIS A 57 -2.33 -18.86 -8.63
N ASP A 58 -2.81 -18.75 -9.87
CA ASP A 58 -2.23 -19.41 -11.04
C ASP A 58 -0.94 -18.75 -11.54
N ASN A 59 -0.75 -17.44 -11.28
CA ASN A 59 0.32 -16.68 -11.89
C ASN A 59 1.40 -16.17 -10.92
N ILE A 60 1.16 -16.21 -9.61
CA ILE A 60 2.15 -15.74 -8.61
C ILE A 60 3.49 -16.48 -8.71
N GLY A 61 3.45 -17.75 -9.14
CA GLY A 61 4.65 -18.56 -9.42
C GLY A 61 5.53 -18.03 -10.54
N ARG A 62 4.99 -17.16 -11.42
CA ARG A 62 5.72 -16.52 -12.52
C ARG A 62 6.13 -15.09 -12.20
N ALA A 63 5.68 -14.52 -11.09
CA ALA A 63 5.97 -13.16 -10.70
C ALA A 63 7.48 -12.95 -10.48
N LYS A 64 8.00 -11.84 -10.99
CA LYS A 64 9.37 -11.39 -10.72
C LYS A 64 9.49 -10.69 -9.37
N ALA A 65 8.43 -10.01 -8.96
CA ALA A 65 8.35 -9.37 -7.65
C ALA A 65 6.89 -9.19 -7.22
N LEU A 66 6.69 -8.94 -5.93
CA LEU A 66 5.41 -8.54 -5.35
C LEU A 66 5.60 -7.25 -4.57
N LEU A 67 4.82 -6.22 -4.90
CA LEU A 67 4.67 -5.02 -4.07
C LEU A 67 3.35 -5.17 -3.29
N ILE A 68 3.45 -5.37 -1.98
CA ILE A 68 2.32 -5.62 -1.10
C ILE A 68 2.06 -4.35 -0.30
N VAL A 69 0.85 -3.81 -0.43
CA VAL A 69 0.41 -2.56 0.22
C VAL A 69 -0.74 -2.89 1.16
N PRO A 70 -0.47 -3.05 2.47
CA PRO A 70 -1.48 -3.47 3.44
C PRO A 70 -2.59 -2.45 3.65
N GLN A 71 -2.30 -1.17 3.41
CA GLN A 71 -3.26 -0.10 3.60
C GLN A 71 -3.04 1.01 2.58
N ILE A 72 -4.08 1.31 1.82
CA ILE A 72 -4.21 2.50 0.98
C ILE A 72 -5.40 3.28 1.52
N VAL A 73 -5.17 4.51 1.93
CA VAL A 73 -6.22 5.43 2.38
C VAL A 73 -6.50 6.39 1.25
N LYS A 74 -7.75 6.43 0.78
CA LYS A 74 -8.25 7.38 -0.20
C LYS A 74 -9.23 8.33 0.48
N ALA A 75 -9.01 9.62 0.32
CA ALA A 75 -9.89 10.66 0.83
C ALA A 75 -10.09 11.75 -0.23
N GLY A 76 -11.30 12.31 -0.30
CA GLY A 76 -11.58 13.40 -1.23
C GLY A 76 -13.04 13.81 -1.27
N PHE A 77 -13.28 14.95 -1.90
CA PHE A 77 -14.62 15.46 -2.21
C PHE A 77 -14.74 15.79 -3.71
N ILE A 78 -14.15 16.89 -4.19
CA ILE A 78 -14.01 17.23 -5.61
C ILE A 78 -12.57 16.95 -6.05
N PHE A 79 -11.63 17.28 -5.20
CA PHE A 79 -10.22 16.90 -5.29
C PHE A 79 -9.95 15.89 -4.21
N GLY A 80 -9.20 14.87 -4.55
CA GLY A 80 -8.87 13.81 -3.61
C GLY A 80 -7.47 13.30 -3.85
N GLY A 81 -7.05 12.44 -2.94
CA GLY A 81 -5.80 11.73 -3.05
C GLY A 81 -5.89 10.38 -2.35
N SER A 82 -4.99 9.52 -2.69
CA SER A 82 -4.75 8.30 -1.92
C SER A 82 -3.28 8.18 -1.58
N GLY A 83 -3.00 7.56 -0.45
CA GLY A 83 -1.65 7.29 0.00
C GLY A 83 -1.58 5.95 0.71
N GLY A 84 -0.42 5.33 0.68
CA GLY A 84 -0.18 4.07 1.34
C GLY A 84 1.30 3.76 1.41
N GLN A 85 1.63 2.73 2.18
CA GLN A 85 2.99 2.22 2.31
C GLN A 85 2.99 0.74 1.95
N GLY A 86 4.03 0.32 1.24
CA GLY A 86 4.15 -1.05 0.77
C GLY A 86 5.55 -1.61 0.94
N VAL A 87 5.63 -2.92 0.83
CA VAL A 87 6.89 -3.66 0.84
C VAL A 87 7.04 -4.42 -0.47
N LEU A 88 8.20 -4.29 -1.08
CA LEU A 88 8.60 -5.02 -2.28
C LEU A 88 9.45 -6.23 -1.89
N VAL A 89 9.05 -7.40 -2.37
CA VAL A 89 9.87 -8.61 -2.34
C VAL A 89 10.15 -9.06 -3.77
N VAL A 90 11.37 -9.44 -4.06
CA VAL A 90 11.84 -9.77 -5.41
C VAL A 90 12.27 -11.23 -5.47
N ARG A 91 11.91 -11.91 -6.55
CA ARG A 91 12.32 -13.30 -6.80
C ARG A 91 13.80 -13.35 -7.15
N ASN A 92 14.51 -14.24 -6.46
CA ASN A 92 15.92 -14.54 -6.73
C ASN A 92 16.08 -16.06 -6.95
N GLY A 93 15.91 -16.47 -8.18
CA GLY A 93 15.87 -17.90 -8.52
C GLY A 93 14.69 -18.60 -7.82
N LYS A 94 15.01 -19.55 -6.93
CA LYS A 94 14.02 -20.29 -6.14
C LYS A 94 13.69 -19.62 -4.80
N SER A 95 14.39 -18.55 -4.43
CA SER A 95 14.20 -17.81 -3.18
C SER A 95 13.63 -16.40 -3.44
N TRP A 96 13.35 -15.69 -2.36
CA TRP A 96 12.88 -14.30 -2.38
C TRP A 96 13.80 -13.42 -1.55
N SER A 97 13.98 -12.17 -1.97
CA SER A 97 14.80 -11.17 -1.30
C SER A 97 13.98 -9.93 -0.96
N GLY A 98 14.43 -9.16 0.01
CA GLY A 98 13.71 -7.99 0.53
C GLY A 98 13.42 -8.12 2.02
N PRO A 99 12.45 -7.36 2.54
CA PRO A 99 11.62 -6.37 1.83
C PRO A 99 12.35 -5.04 1.61
N ALA A 100 12.03 -4.34 0.52
CA ALA A 100 12.31 -2.92 0.37
C ALA A 100 11.02 -2.13 0.56
N PHE A 101 11.11 -0.95 1.20
CA PHE A 101 9.95 -0.15 1.59
C PHE A 101 9.68 0.97 0.58
N TYR A 102 8.40 1.23 0.35
CA TYR A 102 7.92 2.23 -0.60
C TYR A 102 6.74 3.01 -0.05
N ASP A 103 6.66 4.28 -0.39
CA ASP A 103 5.51 5.15 -0.22
C ASP A 103 4.78 5.29 -1.56
N LEU A 104 3.46 5.23 -1.53
CA LEU A 104 2.60 5.39 -2.70
C LEU A 104 1.73 6.62 -2.50
N ALA A 105 1.60 7.45 -3.54
CA ALA A 105 0.73 8.61 -3.53
C ALA A 105 0.06 8.80 -4.89
N THR A 106 -1.24 9.09 -4.88
CA THR A 106 -2.03 9.39 -6.08
C THR A 106 -2.84 10.63 -5.84
N ALA A 107 -2.83 11.57 -6.79
CA ALA A 107 -3.80 12.65 -6.85
C ALA A 107 -4.97 12.24 -7.75
N SER A 108 -6.19 12.56 -7.36
CA SER A 108 -7.39 12.27 -8.12
C SER A 108 -8.34 13.46 -8.16
N VAL A 109 -9.07 13.58 -9.27
CA VAL A 109 -10.15 14.54 -9.42
C VAL A 109 -11.42 13.76 -9.70
N GLY A 110 -12.48 13.98 -8.93
CA GLY A 110 -13.76 13.29 -9.14
C GLY A 110 -14.77 13.57 -8.03
N PHE A 111 -16.05 13.47 -8.38
CA PHE A 111 -17.17 13.67 -7.47
C PHE A 111 -17.41 12.45 -6.56
N GLN A 112 -16.44 12.11 -5.71
CA GLN A 112 -16.61 11.05 -4.71
C GLN A 112 -16.22 11.58 -3.34
N ALA A 113 -17.22 12.01 -2.57
CA ALA A 113 -17.00 12.33 -1.17
C ALA A 113 -16.88 11.04 -0.36
N GLY A 114 -15.78 10.88 0.37
CA GLY A 114 -15.65 9.74 1.26
C GLY A 114 -14.22 9.43 1.69
N LEU A 115 -14.17 8.53 2.63
CA LEU A 115 -12.95 7.85 3.09
C LEU A 115 -13.06 6.38 2.71
N GLU A 116 -12.09 5.88 1.96
CA GLU A 116 -11.98 4.47 1.60
C GLU A 116 -10.63 3.94 2.08
N VAL A 117 -10.65 2.75 2.66
CA VAL A 117 -9.45 2.01 3.04
C VAL A 117 -9.42 0.71 2.26
N SER A 118 -8.33 0.47 1.56
CA SER A 118 -8.14 -0.74 0.75
C SER A 118 -6.75 -1.34 0.98
N GLN A 119 -6.61 -2.60 0.56
CA GLN A 119 -5.36 -3.33 0.49
C GLN A 119 -5.04 -3.61 -0.98
N ALA A 120 -3.76 -3.72 -1.33
CA ALA A 120 -3.36 -4.08 -2.69
C ALA A 120 -2.19 -5.06 -2.71
N ILE A 121 -2.19 -5.94 -3.72
CA ILE A 121 -1.02 -6.68 -4.18
C ILE A 121 -0.78 -6.33 -5.63
N ILE A 122 0.41 -5.83 -5.93
CA ILE A 122 0.85 -5.54 -7.29
C ILE A 122 1.86 -6.63 -7.68
N VAL A 123 1.47 -7.45 -8.65
CA VAL A 123 2.29 -8.54 -9.18
C VAL A 123 3.13 -7.99 -10.32
N VAL A 124 4.44 -8.06 -10.20
CA VAL A 124 5.39 -7.61 -11.23
C VAL A 124 5.69 -8.76 -12.17
N MET A 125 5.31 -8.62 -13.43
CA MET A 125 5.38 -9.70 -14.42
C MET A 125 6.59 -9.60 -15.35
N THR A 126 7.14 -8.39 -15.57
CA THR A 126 8.23 -8.15 -16.52
C THR A 126 9.47 -7.57 -15.87
N ASP A 127 10.62 -7.69 -16.56
CA ASP A 127 11.87 -7.04 -16.13
C ASP A 127 11.75 -5.51 -16.22
N LYS A 128 10.98 -4.99 -17.17
CA LYS A 128 10.70 -3.56 -17.27
C LYS A 128 9.98 -3.07 -16.00
N GLY A 129 8.92 -3.75 -15.57
CA GLY A 129 8.22 -3.43 -14.32
C GLY A 129 9.13 -3.52 -13.09
N LEU A 130 9.97 -4.55 -13.02
CA LEU A 130 10.94 -4.69 -11.94
C LEU A 130 11.96 -3.56 -11.94
N ASN A 131 12.54 -3.23 -13.10
CA ASN A 131 13.54 -2.17 -13.22
C ASN A 131 12.97 -0.79 -12.88
N SER A 132 11.70 -0.52 -13.20
CA SER A 132 11.03 0.72 -12.78
C SER A 132 10.98 0.86 -11.26
N LEU A 133 10.74 -0.24 -10.53
CA LEU A 133 10.75 -0.28 -9.07
C LEU A 133 12.15 -0.12 -8.45
N MET A 134 13.21 -0.32 -9.22
CA MET A 134 14.58 -0.09 -8.74
C MET A 134 14.98 1.39 -8.74
N SER A 135 14.21 2.24 -9.40
CA SER A 135 14.38 3.70 -9.33
C SER A 135 13.90 4.24 -7.99
N THR A 136 14.45 5.37 -7.55
CA THR A 136 14.00 6.03 -6.31
C THR A 136 12.55 6.48 -6.39
N THR A 137 12.11 6.88 -7.58
CA THR A 137 10.73 7.29 -7.84
C THR A 137 10.34 6.84 -9.24
N PHE A 138 9.13 6.30 -9.39
CA PHE A 138 8.55 6.00 -10.69
C PHE A 138 7.05 6.27 -10.69
N LYS A 139 6.49 6.47 -11.90
CA LYS A 139 5.07 6.71 -12.11
C LYS A 139 4.43 5.50 -12.76
N VAL A 140 3.47 4.90 -12.08
CA VAL A 140 2.67 3.79 -12.59
C VAL A 140 1.85 4.25 -13.79
N GLY A 141 1.81 3.47 -14.87
CA GLY A 141 1.16 3.82 -16.14
C GLY A 141 2.03 4.66 -17.08
N GLY A 142 3.03 5.39 -16.55
CA GLY A 142 4.02 6.13 -17.34
C GLY A 142 5.27 5.29 -17.61
N ASP A 143 5.98 4.91 -16.53
CA ASP A 143 7.25 4.19 -16.64
C ASP A 143 7.07 2.67 -16.81
N ALA A 144 6.01 2.11 -16.22
CA ALA A 144 5.60 0.72 -16.37
C ALA A 144 4.08 0.65 -16.56
N SER A 145 3.63 -0.17 -17.50
CA SER A 145 2.20 -0.40 -17.73
C SER A 145 1.57 -1.16 -16.58
N ILE A 146 0.33 -0.79 -16.21
CA ILE A 146 -0.44 -1.47 -15.17
C ILE A 146 -1.80 -1.89 -15.70
N ALA A 147 -2.25 -3.06 -15.27
CA ALA A 147 -3.61 -3.54 -15.49
C ALA A 147 -4.25 -3.96 -14.18
N ALA A 148 -5.57 -3.77 -14.05
CA ALA A 148 -6.32 -4.41 -12.99
C ALA A 148 -6.37 -5.92 -13.25
N GLY A 149 -6.03 -6.70 -12.22
CA GLY A 149 -6.11 -8.14 -12.30
C GLY A 149 -7.57 -8.60 -12.35
N PRO A 150 -7.86 -9.65 -13.13
CA PRO A 150 -9.19 -10.22 -13.18
C PRO A 150 -9.54 -10.88 -11.84
N VAL A 151 -10.74 -10.63 -11.35
CA VAL A 151 -11.29 -11.14 -10.09
C VAL A 151 -12.53 -11.98 -10.38
N GLY A 152 -12.72 -13.05 -9.63
CA GLY A 152 -13.83 -13.98 -9.77
C GLY A 152 -13.36 -15.42 -9.95
N ALA A 153 -14.19 -16.37 -9.51
CA ALA A 153 -13.90 -17.78 -9.63
C ALA A 153 -13.74 -18.18 -11.10
N GLY A 154 -12.58 -18.72 -11.45
CA GLY A 154 -12.26 -19.14 -12.83
C GLY A 154 -11.84 -18.01 -13.78
N ALA A 155 -11.59 -16.80 -13.32
CA ALA A 155 -11.07 -15.70 -14.13
C ALA A 155 -9.68 -16.05 -14.70
N ARG A 156 -9.60 -16.32 -16.00
CA ARG A 156 -8.39 -16.76 -16.72
C ARG A 156 -8.04 -15.88 -17.91
N SER A 157 -8.24 -14.57 -17.80
CA SER A 157 -7.86 -13.67 -18.88
C SER A 157 -6.33 -13.53 -18.97
N THR A 158 -5.81 -13.47 -20.20
CA THR A 158 -4.41 -13.12 -20.43
C THR A 158 -4.24 -11.63 -20.16
N VAL A 159 -3.46 -11.30 -19.15
CA VAL A 159 -3.11 -9.90 -18.82
C VAL A 159 -1.72 -9.63 -19.38
N THR A 160 -1.63 -8.70 -20.33
CA THR A 160 -0.36 -8.26 -20.92
C THR A 160 -0.03 -6.88 -20.37
N ALA A 161 0.57 -6.83 -19.19
CA ALA A 161 1.03 -5.62 -18.53
C ALA A 161 2.32 -5.89 -17.74
N ASP A 162 3.10 -4.83 -17.49
CA ASP A 162 4.30 -4.95 -16.66
C ASP A 162 3.95 -5.23 -15.20
N LEU A 163 2.84 -4.63 -14.74
CA LEU A 163 2.29 -4.72 -13.40
C LEU A 163 0.83 -5.16 -13.45
N VAL A 164 0.41 -6.05 -12.56
CA VAL A 164 -0.99 -6.47 -12.42
C VAL A 164 -1.42 -6.20 -10.97
N SER A 165 -2.42 -5.34 -10.78
CA SER A 165 -2.89 -4.93 -9.46
C SER A 165 -4.16 -5.65 -9.04
N PHE A 166 -4.17 -6.15 -7.83
CA PHE A 166 -5.33 -6.70 -7.14
C PHE A 166 -5.61 -5.86 -5.91
N THR A 167 -6.82 -5.41 -5.74
CA THR A 167 -7.22 -4.55 -4.64
C THR A 167 -8.45 -5.09 -3.92
N ARG A 168 -8.52 -4.86 -2.62
CA ARG A 168 -9.65 -5.22 -1.78
C ARG A 168 -10.03 -4.04 -0.88
N SER A 169 -11.27 -3.56 -1.00
CA SER A 169 -11.85 -2.53 -0.14
C SER A 169 -12.96 -3.13 0.71
N LYS A 170 -12.90 -3.01 2.04
CA LYS A 170 -13.93 -3.49 2.98
C LYS A 170 -14.42 -4.93 2.70
N GLY A 171 -13.51 -5.83 2.30
CA GLY A 171 -13.85 -7.23 1.99
C GLY A 171 -14.45 -7.45 0.60
N VAL A 172 -14.65 -6.41 -0.20
CA VAL A 172 -15.06 -6.50 -1.60
C VAL A 172 -13.85 -6.30 -2.50
N TYR A 173 -13.63 -7.23 -3.43
CA TYR A 173 -12.58 -7.10 -4.43
C TYR A 173 -13.04 -6.19 -5.56
N GLY A 174 -12.16 -5.30 -5.99
CA GLY A 174 -12.43 -4.34 -7.05
C GLY A 174 -11.15 -3.81 -7.66
N GLY A 175 -11.25 -3.16 -8.81
CA GLY A 175 -10.14 -2.50 -9.44
C GLY A 175 -9.97 -1.09 -8.90
N LEU A 176 -9.16 -0.88 -7.87
CA LEU A 176 -8.62 0.45 -7.60
C LEU A 176 -7.68 0.78 -8.77
N ASN A 177 -8.00 1.83 -9.51
CA ASN A 177 -7.08 2.29 -10.55
C ASN A 177 -5.86 2.92 -9.88
N LEU A 178 -4.71 2.28 -10.05
CA LEU A 178 -3.41 2.78 -9.57
C LEU A 178 -2.65 3.54 -10.66
N ASP A 179 -3.26 3.75 -11.84
CA ASP A 179 -2.66 4.55 -12.90
C ASP A 179 -2.42 5.99 -12.43
N GLY A 180 -1.25 6.54 -12.76
CA GLY A 180 -0.83 7.83 -12.25
C GLY A 180 -0.30 7.85 -10.81
N THR A 181 -0.29 6.71 -10.11
CA THR A 181 0.34 6.60 -8.79
C THR A 181 1.83 6.83 -8.87
N VAL A 182 2.33 7.73 -8.05
CA VAL A 182 3.77 7.91 -7.81
C VAL A 182 4.19 6.94 -6.71
N VAL A 183 5.18 6.13 -6.99
CA VAL A 183 5.78 5.19 -6.06
C VAL A 183 7.20 5.66 -5.76
N HIS A 184 7.49 5.92 -4.50
CA HIS A 184 8.76 6.45 -4.01
C HIS A 184 9.42 5.47 -3.04
N ALA A 185 10.70 5.20 -3.22
CA ALA A 185 11.45 4.32 -2.32
C ALA A 185 11.65 5.00 -0.96
N ASN A 186 11.20 4.37 0.11
CA ASN A 186 11.40 4.86 1.48
C ASN A 186 12.78 4.41 1.99
N THR A 187 13.82 5.11 1.54
CA THR A 187 15.23 4.80 1.82
C THR A 187 15.55 4.88 3.31
N LYS A 188 14.86 5.76 4.04
CA LYS A 188 14.98 5.88 5.50
C LYS A 188 14.46 4.62 6.20
N TRP A 189 13.28 4.14 5.85
CA TRP A 189 12.73 2.90 6.42
C TRP A 189 13.54 1.66 6.01
N ASN A 190 14.09 1.66 4.80
CA ASN A 190 15.05 0.65 4.40
C ASN A 190 16.24 0.63 5.37
N GLY A 191 16.86 1.77 5.63
CA GLY A 191 18.00 1.87 6.56
C GLY A 191 17.63 1.47 7.98
N GLU A 192 16.50 1.90 8.48
CA GLU A 192 16.00 1.58 9.83
C GLU A 192 15.72 0.08 10.01
N PHE A 193 15.02 -0.55 9.07
CA PHE A 193 14.67 -1.96 9.15
C PHE A 193 15.89 -2.89 9.18
N TYR A 194 16.90 -2.53 8.42
CA TYR A 194 18.14 -3.31 8.31
C TYR A 194 19.23 -2.87 9.32
N GLY A 195 18.99 -1.84 10.13
CA GLY A 195 19.96 -1.33 11.09
C GLY A 195 21.22 -0.75 10.44
N ALA A 196 21.09 -0.17 9.24
CA ALA A 196 22.22 0.28 8.45
C ALA A 196 22.85 1.60 8.96
N GLY A 197 22.16 2.35 9.84
CA GLY A 197 22.61 3.66 10.32
C GLY A 197 22.65 4.77 9.24
N LYS A 198 22.15 4.47 8.04
CA LYS A 198 22.06 5.36 6.88
C LYS A 198 20.88 4.97 5.99
N GLU A 199 20.52 5.82 5.06
CA GLU A 199 19.54 5.49 4.02
C GLU A 199 20.06 4.38 3.11
N VAL A 200 19.15 3.48 2.70
CA VAL A 200 19.47 2.31 1.86
C VAL A 200 18.54 2.27 0.64
N LEU A 201 19.13 2.12 -0.53
CA LEU A 201 18.39 2.02 -1.79
C LEU A 201 17.81 0.60 -1.99
N PRO A 202 16.64 0.45 -2.63
CA PRO A 202 16.06 -0.84 -2.93
C PRO A 202 17.00 -1.82 -3.65
N PRO A 203 17.78 -1.43 -4.68
CA PRO A 203 18.72 -2.35 -5.35
C PRO A 203 19.74 -2.99 -4.43
N ASP A 204 20.18 -2.28 -3.38
CA ASP A 204 21.17 -2.81 -2.42
C ASP A 204 20.59 -3.95 -1.60
N ILE A 205 19.25 -3.92 -1.36
CA ILE A 205 18.53 -4.94 -0.61
C ILE A 205 18.17 -6.12 -1.51
N VAL A 206 17.44 -5.84 -2.60
CA VAL A 206 16.75 -6.89 -3.37
C VAL A 206 17.55 -7.46 -4.53
N MET A 207 18.53 -6.72 -5.05
CA MET A 207 19.38 -7.16 -6.17
C MET A 207 20.79 -7.53 -5.71
N ARG A 208 21.44 -6.67 -4.92
CA ARG A 208 22.82 -6.90 -4.44
C ARG A 208 22.87 -7.75 -3.18
N HIS A 209 21.74 -7.91 -2.47
CA HIS A 209 21.61 -8.65 -1.20
C HIS A 209 22.60 -8.21 -0.13
N SER A 210 22.98 -6.92 -0.15
CA SER A 210 23.95 -6.33 0.79
C SER A 210 23.39 -6.23 2.23
N TYR A 211 22.07 -6.32 2.38
CA TYR A 211 21.37 -6.21 3.65
C TYR A 211 20.45 -7.40 3.87
N LYS A 212 20.47 -7.98 5.06
CA LYS A 212 19.64 -9.09 5.50
C LYS A 212 19.08 -8.84 6.89
N SER A 213 17.86 -9.29 7.16
CA SER A 213 17.25 -9.19 8.47
C SER A 213 16.41 -10.44 8.76
N ALA A 214 16.61 -11.04 9.92
CA ALA A 214 15.78 -12.16 10.37
C ALA A 214 14.30 -11.77 10.49
N LYS A 215 14.02 -10.48 10.69
CA LYS A 215 12.65 -9.94 10.77
C LYS A 215 11.89 -10.06 9.44
N ALA A 216 12.59 -10.22 8.31
CA ALA A 216 11.99 -10.43 6.97
C ALA A 216 11.57 -11.90 6.74
N THR A 217 12.17 -12.84 7.45
CA THR A 217 12.03 -14.29 7.19
C THR A 217 10.58 -14.78 7.13
N PRO A 218 9.67 -14.36 8.04
CA PRO A 218 8.27 -14.82 7.99
C PRO A 218 7.57 -14.43 6.67
N LEU A 219 7.74 -13.19 6.21
CA LEU A 219 7.17 -12.71 4.96
C LEU A 219 7.79 -13.45 3.75
N LEU A 220 9.11 -13.56 3.69
CA LEU A 220 9.80 -14.21 2.57
C LEU A 220 9.42 -15.69 2.46
N ASN A 221 9.29 -16.39 3.58
CA ASN A 221 8.81 -17.77 3.62
C ASN A 221 7.35 -17.90 3.16
N ALA A 222 6.48 -16.96 3.59
CA ALA A 222 5.08 -16.93 3.16
C ALA A 222 4.97 -16.76 1.64
N VAL A 223 5.73 -15.81 1.07
CA VAL A 223 5.78 -15.60 -0.38
C VAL A 223 6.35 -16.82 -1.10
N GLY A 224 7.46 -17.39 -0.62
CA GLY A 224 8.07 -18.59 -1.19
C GLY A 224 7.11 -19.78 -1.24
N LYS A 225 6.31 -19.97 -0.18
CA LYS A 225 5.32 -21.06 -0.07
C LYS A 225 4.19 -20.91 -1.11
N VAL A 226 3.68 -19.71 -1.32
CA VAL A 226 2.56 -19.49 -2.27
C VAL A 226 3.04 -19.43 -3.72
N ALA A 227 4.25 -18.95 -3.96
CA ALA A 227 4.84 -18.82 -5.29
C ALA A 227 5.61 -20.07 -5.77
N GLY A 228 5.76 -21.06 -4.92
CA GLY A 228 6.44 -22.34 -5.23
C GLY A 228 5.50 -23.50 -5.54
N LYS A 229 4.18 -23.22 -5.61
CA LYS A 229 3.14 -24.23 -5.91
C LYS A 229 2.97 -24.49 -7.40
#